data_f50fbc47d6009726b66b70aa5d95d6fc
#
_entry.id   f50fbc47d6009726b66b70aa5d95d6fc
#
_cell.length_a   1.000
_cell.length_b   1.000
_cell.length_c   1.000
_cell.angle_alpha   90.00
_cell.angle_beta   90.00
_cell.angle_gamma   90.00
#
_symmetry.space_group_name_H-M   'P 1'
#
loop_
_entity.id
_entity.type
_entity.pdbx_description
1 polymer ?
#
loop_
_entity_poly.entity_id
_entity_poly.type
_entity_poly.pdbx_seq_one_letter_code
_entity_poly.pdbx_strand_id
1 'polypeptide(L)'
;GGNDVLGKTITLNNRAFTVVGVAPRSFGGPIVALAPDAFVPMGMYDSLSNDLMRDGLSTSLRDPRHYNLFLAGQLQPGATMASVAPAMKAISAQMAADDPANLKDREVTTGSMSRLSISTSPQDDGELIPISAMLLGMSLVVLFIASFNLANMLLARNGARAKEFAIRLAIGGSRMRMVRQLVTEGLVLSVLGGLGGLALATSATRLMMASLAPLLPVTLSFDVAPDYRIIGATFLFCLVSTIVFSLGPALRMARTNVVP
;
A
#
# COMPACT_ATOMS: atom_id res chain seq x y z
N GLY A 1 14.44 21.06 -4.60
CA GLY A 1 14.62 21.62 -5.92
C GLY A 1 14.19 23.06 -5.94
N GLY A 2 15.08 23.99 -6.30
CA GLY A 2 14.77 25.40 -6.34
C GLY A 2 13.93 25.73 -7.57
N ASN A 3 13.10 26.78 -7.46
CA ASN A 3 12.34 27.37 -8.59
C ASN A 3 13.23 27.97 -9.70
N ASP A 4 14.54 27.88 -9.55
CA ASP A 4 15.55 28.46 -10.44
C ASP A 4 15.92 27.56 -11.64
N VAL A 5 15.08 26.55 -11.95
CA VAL A 5 15.32 25.66 -13.11
C VAL A 5 14.48 26.03 -14.34
N LEU A 6 13.50 26.91 -14.20
CA LEU A 6 12.66 27.35 -15.30
C LEU A 6 13.52 28.14 -16.35
N GLY A 7 13.33 27.80 -17.62
CA GLY A 7 14.09 28.37 -18.72
C GLY A 7 15.50 27.81 -18.92
N LYS A 8 15.98 26.92 -18.00
CA LYS A 8 17.27 26.25 -18.19
C LYS A 8 17.16 25.10 -19.18
N THR A 9 18.27 24.80 -19.83
CA THR A 9 18.36 23.70 -20.78
C THR A 9 18.85 22.44 -20.08
N ILE A 10 18.14 21.32 -20.30
CA ILE A 10 18.56 19.99 -19.93
C ILE A 10 18.75 19.14 -21.18
N THR A 11 19.61 18.14 -21.11
CA THR A 11 19.87 17.22 -22.23
C THR A 11 19.23 15.86 -21.92
N LEU A 12 18.30 15.42 -22.78
CA LEU A 12 17.68 14.10 -22.73
C LEU A 12 17.99 13.37 -24.04
N ASN A 13 18.58 12.18 -23.99
CA ASN A 13 18.98 11.41 -25.17
C ASN A 13 19.72 12.25 -26.23
N ASN A 14 20.73 12.98 -25.80
CA ASN A 14 21.54 13.89 -26.65
C ASN A 14 20.77 15.05 -27.31
N ARG A 15 19.57 15.36 -26.83
CA ARG A 15 18.78 16.54 -27.31
C ARG A 15 18.58 17.54 -26.21
N ALA A 16 18.65 18.78 -26.55
CA ALA A 16 18.45 19.91 -25.65
C ALA A 16 16.96 20.23 -25.48
N PHE A 17 16.50 20.30 -24.24
CA PHE A 17 15.14 20.67 -23.87
C PHE A 17 15.17 21.84 -22.90
N THR A 18 14.25 22.77 -23.08
CA THR A 18 14.08 23.89 -22.16
C THR A 18 13.04 23.50 -21.10
N VAL A 19 13.38 23.66 -19.84
CA VAL A 19 12.45 23.40 -18.72
C VAL A 19 11.37 24.49 -18.70
N VAL A 20 10.13 24.13 -18.98
CA VAL A 20 8.98 25.05 -19.03
C VAL A 20 8.15 25.04 -17.74
N GLY A 21 8.36 24.06 -16.88
CA GLY A 21 7.61 23.92 -15.63
C GLY A 21 8.19 22.87 -14.70
N VAL A 22 7.81 22.92 -13.44
CA VAL A 22 8.16 21.93 -12.42
C VAL A 22 6.87 21.38 -11.83
N ALA A 23 6.68 20.08 -11.96
CA ALA A 23 5.52 19.40 -11.37
C ALA A 23 5.60 19.40 -9.83
N PRO A 24 4.48 19.49 -9.11
CA PRO A 24 4.45 19.30 -7.67
C PRO A 24 5.02 17.93 -7.27
N ARG A 25 5.63 17.81 -6.11
CA ARG A 25 6.21 16.55 -5.61
C ARG A 25 5.19 15.41 -5.51
N SER A 26 3.92 15.73 -5.32
CA SER A 26 2.82 14.79 -5.27
C SER A 26 2.31 14.34 -6.64
N PHE A 27 2.81 14.92 -7.72
CA PHE A 27 2.38 14.59 -9.08
C PHE A 27 3.32 13.55 -9.69
N GLY A 28 2.97 12.28 -9.60
CA GLY A 28 3.69 11.16 -10.23
C GLY A 28 3.14 10.74 -11.60
N GLY A 29 2.12 11.44 -12.12
CA GLY A 29 1.43 11.00 -13.33
C GLY A 29 0.33 9.95 -13.06
N PRO A 30 -0.17 9.27 -14.09
CA PRO A 30 -1.28 8.34 -13.96
C PRO A 30 -0.89 7.00 -13.33
N ILE A 31 0.40 6.66 -13.27
CA ILE A 31 0.89 5.39 -12.70
C ILE A 31 1.38 5.64 -11.28
N VAL A 32 0.73 5.02 -10.30
CA VAL A 32 0.91 5.34 -8.88
C VAL A 32 2.30 4.99 -8.34
N ALA A 33 2.95 3.98 -8.88
CA ALA A 33 4.23 3.48 -8.38
C ALA A 33 5.45 4.06 -9.11
N LEU A 34 5.27 4.77 -10.21
CA LEU A 34 6.35 5.31 -11.02
C LEU A 34 6.42 6.84 -10.86
N ALA A 35 7.61 7.34 -10.59
CA ALA A 35 7.88 8.78 -10.64
C ALA A 35 8.75 9.06 -11.88
N PRO A 36 8.18 9.52 -12.97
CA PRO A 36 8.96 9.96 -14.12
C PRO A 36 9.79 11.17 -13.74
N ASP A 37 11.08 11.17 -14.14
CA ASP A 37 11.99 12.26 -13.87
C ASP A 37 11.66 13.51 -14.69
N ALA A 38 11.02 13.33 -15.87
CA ALA A 38 10.62 14.41 -16.75
C ALA A 38 9.35 14.06 -17.54
N PHE A 39 8.53 15.07 -17.78
CA PHE A 39 7.40 15.01 -18.70
C PHE A 39 7.77 15.77 -19.97
N VAL A 40 7.65 15.11 -21.11
CA VAL A 40 7.99 15.70 -22.42
C VAL A 40 6.75 15.70 -23.33
N PRO A 41 6.66 16.64 -24.29
CA PRO A 41 5.56 16.64 -25.25
C PRO A 41 5.52 15.36 -26.06
N MET A 42 4.31 14.82 -26.26
CA MET A 42 4.09 13.56 -27.00
C MET A 42 4.66 13.60 -28.43
N GLY A 43 4.70 14.76 -29.08
CA GLY A 43 5.32 14.91 -30.40
C GLY A 43 6.82 14.60 -30.46
N MET A 44 7.48 14.48 -29.32
CA MET A 44 8.90 14.10 -29.21
C MET A 44 9.10 12.60 -28.96
N TYR A 45 8.04 11.82 -28.89
CA TYR A 45 8.09 10.39 -28.57
C TYR A 45 9.05 9.61 -29.46
N ASP A 46 8.86 9.69 -30.79
CA ASP A 46 9.68 8.95 -31.77
C ASP A 46 11.19 9.29 -31.67
N SER A 47 11.50 10.46 -31.16
CA SER A 47 12.88 10.93 -31.01
C SER A 47 13.54 10.63 -29.68
N LEU A 48 12.75 10.24 -28.67
CA LEU A 48 13.20 9.96 -27.31
C LEU A 48 13.04 8.49 -26.93
N SER A 49 12.30 7.68 -27.72
CA SER A 49 12.12 6.28 -27.47
C SER A 49 13.48 5.56 -27.47
N ASN A 50 13.77 4.85 -26.40
CA ASN A 50 15.01 4.09 -26.21
C ASN A 50 14.93 2.73 -26.89
N ASP A 51 16.08 2.25 -27.41
CA ASP A 51 16.23 0.88 -27.93
C ASP A 51 16.08 -0.21 -26.88
N LEU A 52 16.05 0.14 -25.59
CA LEU A 52 15.98 -0.82 -24.46
C LEU A 52 14.68 -1.64 -24.42
N MET A 53 13.61 -1.16 -25.06
CA MET A 53 12.33 -1.87 -25.18
C MET A 53 11.99 -2.22 -26.63
N ARG A 54 12.97 -2.28 -27.49
CA ARG A 54 12.80 -2.63 -28.89
C ARG A 54 12.72 -4.15 -29.06
N ASP A 55 11.52 -4.68 -29.09
CA ASP A 55 11.25 -6.06 -29.54
C ASP A 55 11.30 -6.19 -31.08
N GLY A 56 12.16 -5.41 -31.77
CA GLY A 56 12.27 -5.43 -33.21
C GLY A 56 11.10 -4.80 -34.00
N LEU A 57 10.11 -4.24 -33.29
CA LEU A 57 8.93 -3.60 -33.85
C LEU A 57 9.14 -2.08 -33.94
N SER A 58 8.43 -1.41 -34.85
CA SER A 58 8.45 0.05 -34.97
C SER A 58 7.96 0.69 -33.67
N THR A 59 8.72 1.66 -33.13
CA THR A 59 8.32 2.45 -31.94
C THR A 59 7.54 3.71 -32.31
N SER A 60 7.27 3.94 -33.60
CA SER A 60 6.59 5.14 -34.05
C SER A 60 5.14 5.17 -33.61
N LEU A 61 4.67 6.32 -33.10
CA LEU A 61 3.26 6.57 -32.79
C LEU A 61 2.35 6.48 -34.02
N ARG A 62 2.92 6.47 -35.24
CA ARG A 62 2.17 6.35 -36.51
C ARG A 62 1.93 4.90 -36.90
N ASP A 63 2.56 3.94 -36.26
CA ASP A 63 2.34 2.52 -36.58
C ASP A 63 1.11 2.01 -35.80
N PRO A 64 -0.02 1.69 -36.47
CA PRO A 64 -1.25 1.27 -35.80
C PRO A 64 -1.12 -0.11 -35.15
N ARG A 65 -0.03 -0.84 -35.38
CA ARG A 65 0.21 -2.14 -34.75
C ARG A 65 0.79 -2.01 -33.34
N HIS A 66 1.27 -0.81 -32.98
CA HIS A 66 1.89 -0.54 -31.69
C HIS A 66 0.95 0.15 -30.71
N TYR A 67 0.83 -0.41 -29.50
CA TYR A 67 0.12 0.19 -28.37
C TYR A 67 1.10 0.93 -27.46
N ASN A 68 1.50 2.11 -27.89
CA ASN A 68 2.45 2.93 -27.14
C ASN A 68 1.78 3.97 -26.23
N LEU A 69 0.46 4.10 -26.35
CA LEU A 69 -0.30 5.10 -25.62
C LEU A 69 -1.45 4.47 -24.86
N PHE A 70 -1.69 4.98 -23.68
CA PHE A 70 -2.94 4.74 -22.97
C PHE A 70 -3.62 6.07 -22.69
N LEU A 71 -4.94 6.06 -22.70
CA LEU A 71 -5.75 7.24 -22.44
C LEU A 71 -6.28 7.16 -21.01
N ALA A 72 -6.03 8.20 -20.22
CA ALA A 72 -6.64 8.37 -18.93
C ALA A 72 -7.61 9.55 -18.95
N GLY A 73 -8.77 9.38 -18.37
CA GLY A 73 -9.79 10.42 -18.33
C GLY A 73 -10.59 10.40 -17.03
N GLN A 74 -11.27 11.49 -16.75
CA GLN A 74 -12.19 11.59 -15.64
C GLN A 74 -13.62 11.51 -16.15
N LEU A 75 -14.42 10.66 -15.54
CA LEU A 75 -15.85 10.58 -15.84
C LEU A 75 -16.55 11.88 -15.39
N GLN A 76 -17.51 12.32 -16.21
CA GLN A 76 -18.38 13.43 -15.81
C GLN A 76 -19.20 13.07 -14.57
N PRO A 77 -19.57 14.05 -13.74
CA PRO A 77 -20.44 13.81 -12.61
C PRO A 77 -21.73 13.08 -13.01
N GLY A 78 -22.01 11.95 -12.37
CA GLY A 78 -23.17 11.12 -12.67
C GLY A 78 -22.96 10.06 -13.76
N ALA A 79 -21.83 10.06 -14.48
CA ALA A 79 -21.48 8.99 -15.39
C ALA A 79 -20.86 7.80 -14.65
N THR A 80 -21.14 6.60 -15.13
CA THR A 80 -20.57 5.34 -14.61
C THR A 80 -19.76 4.64 -15.71
N MET A 81 -18.88 3.71 -15.34
CA MET A 81 -18.15 2.89 -16.31
C MET A 81 -19.10 2.15 -17.27
N ALA A 82 -20.22 1.67 -16.73
CA ALA A 82 -21.25 1.00 -17.55
C ALA A 82 -21.89 1.94 -18.58
N SER A 83 -22.05 3.23 -18.30
CA SER A 83 -22.62 4.20 -19.24
C SER A 83 -21.64 4.57 -20.37
N VAL A 84 -20.33 4.39 -20.16
CA VAL A 84 -19.30 4.70 -21.17
C VAL A 84 -19.04 3.51 -22.12
N ALA A 85 -19.27 2.29 -21.67
CA ALA A 85 -18.99 1.08 -22.44
C ALA A 85 -19.63 1.06 -23.85
N PRO A 86 -20.90 1.47 -24.06
CA PRO A 86 -21.48 1.52 -25.40
C PRO A 86 -20.79 2.51 -26.35
N ALA A 87 -20.35 3.66 -25.83
CA ALA A 87 -19.61 4.65 -26.61
C ALA A 87 -18.24 4.13 -27.04
N MET A 88 -17.54 3.43 -26.15
CA MET A 88 -16.25 2.81 -26.48
C MET A 88 -16.40 1.70 -27.52
N LYS A 89 -17.46 0.91 -27.42
CA LYS A 89 -17.77 -0.10 -28.43
C LYS A 89 -18.06 0.52 -29.79
N ALA A 90 -18.77 1.65 -29.84
CA ALA A 90 -19.03 2.37 -31.11
C ALA A 90 -17.72 2.91 -31.70
N ILE A 91 -16.81 3.47 -30.86
CA ILE A 91 -15.50 3.92 -31.32
C ILE A 91 -14.70 2.75 -31.89
N SER A 92 -14.66 1.60 -31.19
CA SER A 92 -13.97 0.40 -31.67
C SER A 92 -14.50 -0.05 -33.04
N ALA A 93 -15.82 -0.04 -33.22
CA ALA A 93 -16.44 -0.40 -34.50
C ALA A 93 -16.08 0.58 -35.63
N GLN A 94 -16.02 1.87 -35.32
CA GLN A 94 -15.58 2.89 -36.27
C GLN A 94 -14.10 2.72 -36.64
N MET A 95 -13.21 2.51 -35.65
CA MET A 95 -11.79 2.25 -35.88
C MET A 95 -11.59 1.01 -36.78
N ALA A 96 -12.34 -0.06 -36.53
CA ALA A 96 -12.31 -1.28 -37.36
C ALA A 96 -12.81 -1.07 -38.78
N ALA A 97 -13.75 -0.14 -39.01
CA ALA A 97 -14.22 0.24 -40.31
C ALA A 97 -13.21 1.12 -41.07
N ASP A 98 -12.51 2.02 -40.37
CA ASP A 98 -11.54 2.95 -40.95
C ASP A 98 -10.24 2.22 -41.38
N ASP A 99 -9.77 1.24 -40.58
CA ASP A 99 -8.59 0.41 -40.92
C ASP A 99 -8.84 -1.08 -40.59
N PRO A 100 -9.55 -1.80 -41.46
CA PRO A 100 -9.88 -3.20 -41.24
C PRO A 100 -8.69 -4.14 -41.22
N ALA A 101 -7.57 -3.74 -41.84
CA ALA A 101 -6.36 -4.58 -41.92
C ALA A 101 -5.64 -4.68 -40.59
N ASN A 102 -5.64 -3.59 -39.81
CA ASN A 102 -4.86 -3.50 -38.54
C ASN A 102 -5.74 -3.48 -37.28
N LEU A 103 -7.01 -3.05 -37.38
CA LEU A 103 -7.86 -2.73 -36.23
C LEU A 103 -9.14 -3.58 -36.10
N LYS A 104 -9.38 -4.53 -37.04
CA LYS A 104 -10.59 -5.36 -37.07
C LYS A 104 -10.84 -6.13 -35.77
N ASP A 105 -9.80 -6.69 -35.18
CA ASP A 105 -9.90 -7.54 -34.01
C ASP A 105 -9.52 -6.79 -32.72
N ARG A 106 -9.58 -5.45 -32.74
CA ARG A 106 -9.18 -4.61 -31.63
C ARG A 106 -10.37 -3.92 -31.00
N GLU A 107 -10.39 -3.93 -29.66
CA GLU A 107 -11.44 -3.32 -28.89
C GLU A 107 -10.84 -2.28 -27.92
N VAL A 108 -11.48 -1.11 -27.85
CA VAL A 108 -11.18 -0.10 -26.84
C VAL A 108 -11.85 -0.52 -25.54
N THR A 109 -11.06 -1.00 -24.61
CA THR A 109 -11.56 -1.38 -23.29
C THR A 109 -11.40 -0.23 -22.29
N THR A 110 -12.34 -0.15 -21.36
CA THR A 110 -12.29 0.81 -20.26
C THR A 110 -12.17 0.09 -18.92
N GLY A 111 -11.35 0.59 -18.03
CA GLY A 111 -11.22 0.06 -16.69
C GLY A 111 -10.93 1.17 -15.69
N SER A 112 -11.16 0.91 -14.42
CA SER A 112 -10.71 1.81 -13.37
C SER A 112 -9.17 1.83 -13.35
N MET A 113 -8.59 2.99 -13.08
CA MET A 113 -7.14 3.05 -12.85
C MET A 113 -6.83 2.31 -11.55
N SER A 114 -6.03 1.26 -11.66
CA SER A 114 -5.51 0.55 -10.50
C SER A 114 -4.61 1.47 -9.68
N ARG A 115 -4.78 1.47 -8.36
CA ARG A 115 -3.89 2.16 -7.43
C ARG A 115 -2.69 1.31 -7.01
N LEU A 116 -2.67 0.04 -7.37
CA LEU A 116 -1.69 -0.95 -6.91
C LEU A 116 -0.87 -1.54 -8.06
N SER A 117 -1.32 -1.41 -9.31
CA SER A 117 -0.65 -1.95 -10.49
C SER A 117 0.18 -0.89 -11.20
N ILE A 118 1.36 -1.28 -11.64
CA ILE A 118 2.19 -0.52 -12.59
C ILE A 118 1.80 -0.80 -14.04
N SER A 119 0.81 -1.66 -14.27
CA SER A 119 0.32 -1.97 -15.59
C SER A 119 -0.44 -0.79 -16.19
N THR A 120 -0.18 -0.51 -17.45
CA THR A 120 -0.89 0.48 -18.25
C THR A 120 -2.17 -0.08 -18.86
N SER A 121 -2.38 -1.40 -18.80
CA SER A 121 -3.62 -2.03 -19.23
C SER A 121 -4.70 -1.83 -18.17
N PRO A 122 -5.96 -1.57 -18.56
CA PRO A 122 -7.07 -1.57 -17.63
C PRO A 122 -7.21 -2.97 -17.02
N GLN A 123 -6.67 -3.13 -15.83
CA GLN A 123 -6.82 -4.37 -15.07
C GLN A 123 -7.75 -4.09 -13.88
N ASP A 124 -8.68 -5.00 -13.70
CA ASP A 124 -9.46 -5.00 -12.47
C ASP A 124 -8.52 -5.34 -11.30
N ASP A 125 -8.57 -4.55 -10.22
CA ASP A 125 -7.84 -4.83 -8.98
C ASP A 125 -8.21 -6.20 -8.37
N GLY A 126 -9.21 -6.88 -8.95
CA GLY A 126 -9.67 -8.21 -8.58
C GLY A 126 -8.57 -9.27 -8.55
N GLU A 127 -7.58 -9.19 -9.42
CA GLU A 127 -6.44 -10.11 -9.42
C GLU A 127 -5.48 -9.88 -8.24
N LEU A 128 -5.44 -8.66 -7.70
CA LEU A 128 -4.59 -8.31 -6.57
C LEU A 128 -5.27 -8.58 -5.21
N ILE A 129 -6.58 -8.72 -5.19
CA ILE A 129 -7.34 -9.02 -3.97
C ILE A 129 -6.89 -10.34 -3.31
N PRO A 130 -6.78 -11.49 -4.02
CA PRO A 130 -6.35 -12.74 -3.40
C PRO A 130 -4.90 -12.66 -2.89
N ILE A 131 -4.01 -11.99 -3.60
CA ILE A 131 -2.62 -11.79 -3.16
C ILE A 131 -2.58 -10.95 -1.88
N SER A 132 -3.32 -9.85 -1.87
CA SER A 132 -3.43 -8.96 -0.70
C SER A 132 -4.06 -9.67 0.50
N ALA A 133 -5.09 -10.48 0.26
CA ALA A 133 -5.76 -11.28 1.29
C ALA A 133 -4.82 -12.35 1.86
N MET A 134 -4.01 -12.99 1.02
CA MET A 134 -3.01 -13.96 1.45
C MET A 134 -1.93 -13.31 2.33
N LEU A 135 -1.38 -12.16 1.91
CA LEU A 135 -0.39 -11.41 2.69
C LEU A 135 -0.96 -10.94 4.04
N LEU A 136 -2.19 -10.46 4.03
CA LEU A 136 -2.90 -10.09 5.24
C LEU A 136 -3.11 -11.31 6.14
N GLY A 137 -3.52 -12.44 5.58
CA GLY A 137 -3.70 -13.70 6.31
C GLY A 137 -2.40 -14.17 6.97
N MET A 138 -1.28 -14.15 6.24
CA MET A 138 0.04 -14.48 6.80
C MET A 138 0.41 -13.55 7.95
N SER A 139 0.18 -12.24 7.79
CA SER A 139 0.45 -11.25 8.84
C SER A 139 -0.39 -11.51 10.09
N LEU A 140 -1.67 -11.86 9.91
CA LEU A 140 -2.56 -12.22 11.02
C LEU A 140 -2.11 -13.49 11.75
N VAL A 141 -1.63 -14.52 11.03
CA VAL A 141 -1.10 -15.75 11.65
C VAL A 141 0.15 -15.44 12.49
N VAL A 142 1.11 -14.69 11.96
CA VAL A 142 2.32 -14.27 12.70
C VAL A 142 1.93 -13.52 13.98
N LEU A 143 1.00 -12.59 13.83
CA LEU A 143 0.51 -11.79 14.94
C LEU A 143 -0.21 -12.63 15.98
N PHE A 144 -1.01 -13.63 15.57
CA PHE A 144 -1.66 -14.58 16.46
C PHE A 144 -0.63 -15.41 17.26
N ILE A 145 0.42 -15.91 16.59
CA ILE A 145 1.50 -16.65 17.24
C ILE A 145 2.23 -15.77 18.27
N ALA A 146 2.58 -14.53 17.89
CA ALA A 146 3.22 -13.59 18.79
C ALA A 146 2.35 -13.26 20.00
N SER A 147 1.05 -13.03 19.78
CA SER A 147 0.09 -12.77 20.86
C SER A 147 -0.08 -13.97 21.80
N PHE A 148 -0.12 -15.19 21.27
CA PHE A 148 -0.21 -16.40 22.04
C PHE A 148 1.05 -16.64 22.90
N ASN A 149 2.24 -16.38 22.35
CA ASN A 149 3.48 -16.45 23.09
C ASN A 149 3.53 -15.42 24.23
N LEU A 150 3.08 -14.19 23.98
CA LEU A 150 2.98 -13.15 24.99
C LEU A 150 1.99 -13.54 26.10
N ALA A 151 0.83 -14.11 25.74
CA ALA A 151 -0.15 -14.61 26.70
C ALA A 151 0.43 -15.68 27.61
N ASN A 152 1.16 -16.65 27.04
CA ASN A 152 1.83 -17.70 27.82
C ASN A 152 2.89 -17.13 28.77
N MET A 153 3.67 -16.16 28.32
CA MET A 153 4.67 -15.48 29.15
C MET A 153 4.01 -14.70 30.29
N LEU A 154 2.91 -14.00 30.03
CA LEU A 154 2.14 -13.29 31.05
C LEU A 154 1.50 -14.27 32.05
N LEU A 155 0.99 -15.41 31.59
CA LEU A 155 0.47 -16.46 32.47
C LEU A 155 1.54 -16.99 33.43
N ALA A 156 2.72 -17.33 32.92
CA ALA A 156 3.83 -17.82 33.73
C ALA A 156 4.27 -16.77 34.78
N ARG A 157 4.41 -15.50 34.38
CA ARG A 157 4.78 -14.40 35.26
C ARG A 157 3.73 -14.14 36.34
N ASN A 158 2.46 -14.18 35.97
CA ASN A 158 1.35 -13.96 36.90
C ASN A 158 1.16 -15.16 37.84
N GLY A 159 1.46 -16.40 37.42
CA GLY A 159 1.50 -17.58 38.25
C GLY A 159 2.51 -17.46 39.41
N ALA A 160 3.68 -16.91 39.14
CA ALA A 160 4.70 -16.63 40.16
C ALA A 160 4.23 -15.60 41.23
N ARG A 161 3.32 -14.68 40.85
CA ARG A 161 2.74 -13.65 41.75
C ARG A 161 1.42 -14.06 42.39
N ALA A 162 0.93 -15.29 42.13
CA ALA A 162 -0.37 -15.74 42.63
C ALA A 162 -0.50 -15.69 44.17
N LYS A 163 0.57 -16.02 44.90
CA LYS A 163 0.61 -15.90 46.35
C LYS A 163 0.45 -14.45 46.85
N GLU A 164 1.10 -13.49 46.21
CA GLU A 164 0.97 -12.08 46.51
C GLU A 164 -0.46 -11.57 46.30
N PHE A 165 -1.06 -11.97 45.20
CA PHE A 165 -2.46 -11.65 44.91
C PHE A 165 -3.45 -12.28 45.90
N ALA A 166 -3.20 -13.55 46.34
CA ALA A 166 -4.00 -14.20 47.33
C ALA A 166 -3.95 -13.47 48.68
N ILE A 167 -2.77 -13.06 49.12
CA ILE A 167 -2.58 -12.27 50.35
C ILE A 167 -3.32 -10.94 50.27
N ARG A 168 -3.21 -10.23 49.15
CA ARG A 168 -3.91 -8.93 48.97
C ARG A 168 -5.41 -9.08 49.00
N LEU A 169 -5.96 -10.18 48.41
CA LEU A 169 -7.38 -10.51 48.52
C LEU A 169 -7.84 -10.86 49.92
N ALA A 170 -7.00 -11.57 50.68
CA ALA A 170 -7.30 -11.94 52.08
C ALA A 170 -7.38 -10.71 53.01
N ILE A 171 -6.58 -9.68 52.73
CA ILE A 171 -6.55 -8.40 53.48
C ILE A 171 -7.69 -7.43 52.99
N GLY A 172 -8.61 -7.88 52.10
CA GLY A 172 -9.74 -7.08 51.65
C GLY A 172 -9.52 -6.30 50.34
N GLY A 173 -8.48 -6.64 49.57
CA GLY A 173 -8.23 -6.05 48.25
C GLY A 173 -9.34 -6.37 47.25
N SER A 174 -9.81 -5.36 46.50
CA SER A 174 -10.82 -5.53 45.46
C SER A 174 -10.26 -6.25 44.24
N ARG A 175 -10.93 -7.32 43.78
CA ARG A 175 -10.60 -8.05 42.54
C ARG A 175 -10.55 -7.13 41.33
N MET A 176 -11.44 -6.16 41.23
CA MET A 176 -11.48 -5.18 40.11
C MET A 176 -10.22 -4.32 40.06
N ARG A 177 -9.64 -3.95 41.23
CA ARG A 177 -8.40 -3.18 41.29
C ARG A 177 -7.22 -3.96 40.71
N MET A 178 -7.16 -5.28 40.96
CA MET A 178 -6.12 -6.14 40.38
C MET A 178 -6.28 -6.31 38.87
N VAL A 179 -7.51 -6.56 38.41
CA VAL A 179 -7.79 -6.65 36.96
C VAL A 179 -7.39 -5.34 36.28
N ARG A 180 -7.78 -4.20 36.85
CA ARG A 180 -7.40 -2.87 36.30
C ARG A 180 -5.88 -2.70 36.24
N GLN A 181 -5.15 -3.13 37.26
CA GLN A 181 -3.69 -3.05 37.30
C GLN A 181 -3.07 -3.89 36.18
N LEU A 182 -3.50 -5.15 36.01
CA LEU A 182 -2.99 -6.04 34.95
C LEU A 182 -3.30 -5.52 33.55
N VAL A 183 -4.50 -4.99 33.34
CA VAL A 183 -4.89 -4.39 32.06
C VAL A 183 -4.07 -3.14 31.79
N THR A 184 -3.84 -2.28 32.79
CA THR A 184 -3.02 -1.08 32.61
C THR A 184 -1.56 -1.43 32.29
N GLU A 185 -0.98 -2.43 32.96
CA GLU A 185 0.38 -2.93 32.69
C GLU A 185 0.46 -3.47 31.24
N GLY A 186 -0.52 -4.25 30.80
CA GLY A 186 -0.64 -4.73 29.44
C GLY A 186 -0.79 -3.61 28.40
N LEU A 187 -1.61 -2.60 28.69
CA LEU A 187 -1.80 -1.44 27.81
C LEU A 187 -0.51 -0.64 27.61
N VAL A 188 0.23 -0.38 28.69
CA VAL A 188 1.50 0.34 28.60
C VAL A 188 2.49 -0.43 27.72
N LEU A 189 2.62 -1.74 27.95
CA LEU A 189 3.50 -2.59 27.13
C LEU A 189 3.05 -2.63 25.66
N SER A 190 1.76 -2.67 25.42
CA SER A 190 1.16 -2.67 24.07
C SER A 190 1.44 -1.36 23.32
N VAL A 191 1.30 -0.22 24.00
CA VAL A 191 1.61 1.10 23.40
C VAL A 191 3.11 1.20 23.07
N LEU A 192 3.98 0.83 23.99
CA LEU A 192 5.43 0.85 23.76
C LEU A 192 5.84 -0.12 22.64
N GLY A 193 5.28 -1.33 22.65
CA GLY A 193 5.48 -2.33 21.59
C GLY A 193 4.95 -1.86 20.24
N GLY A 194 3.78 -1.24 20.22
CA GLY A 194 3.17 -0.68 19.01
C GLY A 194 3.99 0.45 18.40
N LEU A 195 4.48 1.37 19.22
CA LEU A 195 5.38 2.46 18.77
C LEU A 195 6.71 1.91 18.25
N GLY A 196 7.32 0.96 18.97
CA GLY A 196 8.54 0.29 18.53
C GLY A 196 8.34 -0.49 17.24
N GLY A 197 7.25 -1.22 17.12
CA GLY A 197 6.87 -1.96 15.90
C GLY A 197 6.64 -1.04 14.70
N LEU A 198 5.96 0.08 14.90
CA LEU A 198 5.75 1.08 13.85
C LEU A 198 7.07 1.70 13.38
N ALA A 199 7.96 2.05 14.33
CA ALA A 199 9.28 2.58 14.01
C ALA A 199 10.14 1.58 13.23
N LEU A 200 10.13 0.30 13.64
CA LEU A 200 10.81 -0.78 12.94
C LEU A 200 10.23 -1.01 11.54
N ALA A 201 8.91 -1.08 11.40
CA ALA A 201 8.24 -1.28 10.12
C ALA A 201 8.57 -0.17 9.13
N THR A 202 8.47 1.10 9.54
CA THR A 202 8.80 2.26 8.69
C THR A 202 10.27 2.28 8.30
N SER A 203 11.17 1.97 9.23
CA SER A 203 12.61 1.91 8.96
C SER A 203 12.97 0.76 8.02
N ALA A 204 12.41 -0.42 8.24
CA ALA A 204 12.62 -1.60 7.38
C ALA A 204 12.10 -1.35 5.95
N THR A 205 10.92 -0.75 5.80
CA THR A 205 10.35 -0.41 4.50
C THR A 205 11.22 0.60 3.75
N ARG A 206 11.69 1.65 4.44
CA ARG A 206 12.61 2.64 3.85
C ARG A 206 13.93 2.00 3.41
N LEU A 207 14.51 1.13 4.24
CA LEU A 207 15.75 0.43 3.91
C LEU A 207 15.55 -0.50 2.70
N MET A 208 14.45 -1.23 2.67
CA MET A 208 14.09 -2.10 1.55
C MET A 208 13.96 -1.30 0.26
N MET A 209 13.23 -0.18 0.28
CA MET A 209 13.10 0.69 -0.90
C MET A 209 14.44 1.26 -1.36
N ALA A 210 15.28 1.71 -0.42
CA ALA A 210 16.61 2.21 -0.74
C ALA A 210 17.53 1.13 -1.35
N SER A 211 17.35 -0.14 -0.94
CA SER A 211 18.11 -1.26 -1.47
C SER A 211 17.62 -1.72 -2.86
N LEU A 212 16.32 -1.59 -3.13
CA LEU A 212 15.74 -1.94 -4.43
C LEU A 212 15.94 -0.84 -5.48
N ALA A 213 15.95 0.42 -5.08
CA ALA A 213 16.06 1.56 -5.99
C ALA A 213 17.22 1.45 -7.01
N PRO A 214 18.46 1.06 -6.63
CA PRO A 214 19.56 0.95 -7.58
C PRO A 214 19.45 -0.27 -8.52
N LEU A 215 18.58 -1.24 -8.22
CA LEU A 215 18.40 -2.45 -9.03
C LEU A 215 17.34 -2.26 -10.12
N LEU A 216 16.55 -1.20 -10.04
CA LEU A 216 15.46 -0.93 -10.98
C LEU A 216 15.84 0.22 -11.91
N PRO A 217 15.62 0.09 -13.22
CA PRO A 217 15.89 1.16 -14.19
C PRO A 217 14.85 2.30 -14.14
N VAL A 218 13.95 2.28 -13.14
CA VAL A 218 12.85 3.24 -12.98
C VAL A 218 12.82 3.75 -11.55
N THR A 219 12.55 5.03 -11.38
CA THR A 219 12.40 5.66 -10.07
C THR A 219 11.04 5.26 -9.48
N LEU A 220 11.06 4.42 -8.45
CA LEU A 220 9.85 4.07 -7.71
C LEU A 220 9.54 5.18 -6.70
N SER A 221 8.35 5.74 -6.78
CA SER A 221 7.84 6.71 -5.81
C SER A 221 6.73 6.10 -4.99
N PHE A 222 7.11 5.40 -3.91
CA PHE A 222 6.14 4.99 -2.90
C PHE A 222 6.15 6.00 -1.75
N ASP A 223 4.99 6.50 -1.41
CA ASP A 223 4.83 7.22 -0.15
C ASP A 223 4.84 6.20 0.99
N VAL A 224 6.01 6.06 1.62
CA VAL A 224 6.24 5.12 2.73
C VAL A 224 5.71 5.68 4.06
N ALA A 225 5.20 6.92 4.06
CA ALA A 225 4.65 7.51 5.27
C ALA A 225 3.41 6.72 5.71
N PRO A 226 3.38 6.21 6.96
CA PRO A 226 2.20 5.50 7.44
C PRO A 226 1.01 6.46 7.50
N ASP A 227 -0.06 6.12 6.78
CA ASP A 227 -1.33 6.83 6.86
C ASP A 227 -1.92 6.72 8.27
N TYR A 228 -2.64 7.78 8.73
CA TYR A 228 -3.35 7.79 10.01
C TYR A 228 -4.30 6.60 10.18
N ARG A 229 -4.82 6.05 9.08
CA ARG A 229 -5.67 4.85 9.08
C ARG A 229 -4.88 3.61 9.50
N ILE A 230 -3.65 3.45 8.99
CA ILE A 230 -2.75 2.34 9.35
C ILE A 230 -2.35 2.47 10.82
N ILE A 231 -1.98 3.68 11.25
CA ILE A 231 -1.65 3.96 12.65
C ILE A 231 -2.85 3.64 13.55
N GLY A 232 -4.04 4.11 13.22
CA GLY A 232 -5.26 3.85 13.96
C GLY A 232 -5.62 2.36 14.02
N ALA A 233 -5.52 1.64 12.91
CA ALA A 233 -5.75 0.20 12.85
C ALA A 233 -4.73 -0.58 13.70
N THR A 234 -3.46 -0.19 13.66
CA THR A 234 -2.40 -0.80 14.49
C THR A 234 -2.70 -0.61 15.98
N PHE A 235 -3.02 0.62 16.40
CA PHE A 235 -3.39 0.92 17.79
C PHE A 235 -4.64 0.16 18.23
N LEU A 236 -5.69 0.14 17.41
CA LEU A 236 -6.91 -0.60 17.70
C LEU A 236 -6.61 -2.10 17.86
N PHE A 237 -5.80 -2.64 16.97
CA PHE A 237 -5.40 -4.03 17.03
C PHE A 237 -4.58 -4.35 18.29
N CYS A 238 -3.62 -3.53 18.65
CA CYS A 238 -2.85 -3.65 19.88
C CYS A 238 -3.74 -3.62 21.13
N LEU A 239 -4.72 -2.73 21.15
CA LEU A 239 -5.71 -2.62 22.22
C LEU A 239 -6.54 -3.89 22.35
N VAL A 240 -7.13 -4.35 21.26
CA VAL A 240 -7.97 -5.56 21.21
C VAL A 240 -7.16 -6.79 21.64
N SER A 241 -5.97 -6.99 21.08
CA SER A 241 -5.06 -8.06 21.48
C SER A 241 -4.77 -8.03 22.98
N THR A 242 -4.41 -6.87 23.50
CA THR A 242 -4.11 -6.72 24.93
C THR A 242 -5.31 -7.10 25.81
N ILE A 243 -6.49 -6.61 25.46
CA ILE A 243 -7.71 -6.92 26.20
C ILE A 243 -8.00 -8.42 26.17
N VAL A 244 -8.00 -9.03 24.99
CA VAL A 244 -8.31 -10.46 24.81
C VAL A 244 -7.33 -11.34 25.59
N PHE A 245 -6.03 -11.07 25.48
CA PHE A 245 -5.00 -11.90 26.09
C PHE A 245 -4.71 -11.57 27.58
N SER A 246 -5.08 -10.36 28.05
CA SER A 246 -4.97 -10.01 29.47
C SER A 246 -6.19 -10.43 30.29
N LEU A 247 -7.40 -10.40 29.70
CA LEU A 247 -8.64 -10.77 30.39
C LEU A 247 -8.72 -12.27 30.70
N GLY A 248 -8.24 -13.14 29.83
CA GLY A 248 -8.28 -14.58 30.04
C GLY A 248 -7.58 -15.02 31.34
N PRO A 249 -6.29 -14.68 31.54
CA PRO A 249 -5.58 -14.93 32.78
C PRO A 249 -6.19 -14.22 33.99
N ALA A 250 -6.59 -12.96 33.83
CA ALA A 250 -7.18 -12.16 34.91
C ALA A 250 -8.51 -12.77 35.43
N LEU A 251 -9.37 -13.24 34.53
CA LEU A 251 -10.63 -13.90 34.89
C LEU A 251 -10.40 -15.30 35.54
N ARG A 252 -9.42 -16.05 35.09
CA ARG A 252 -9.06 -17.33 35.71
C ARG A 252 -8.56 -17.12 37.13
N MET A 253 -7.68 -16.17 37.38
CA MET A 253 -7.21 -15.84 38.74
C MET A 253 -8.32 -15.27 39.62
N ALA A 254 -9.27 -14.53 39.08
CA ALA A 254 -10.42 -14.02 39.81
C ALA A 254 -11.44 -15.15 40.21
N ARG A 255 -11.44 -16.29 39.51
CA ARG A 255 -12.31 -17.44 39.77
C ARG A 255 -11.70 -18.51 40.70
N THR A 256 -10.39 -18.45 40.97
CA THR A 256 -9.76 -19.36 41.90
C THR A 256 -10.31 -19.04 43.29
N ASN A 257 -11.28 -19.86 43.73
CA ASN A 257 -11.77 -19.81 45.10
C ASN A 257 -10.61 -20.27 46.03
N VAL A 258 -10.17 -19.37 46.86
CA VAL A 258 -9.29 -19.67 47.97
C VAL A 258 -10.20 -20.25 49.07
N VAL A 259 -10.62 -21.49 48.88
CA VAL A 259 -11.22 -22.29 49.98
C VAL A 259 -10.32 -23.52 50.10
N PRO A 260 -9.64 -23.67 51.26
CA PRO A 260 -8.95 -24.90 51.57
C PRO A 260 -9.89 -26.08 51.73
#